data_79a67e2ac2201f3017ad10efafe50698
#
_entry.id   79a67e2ac2201f3017ad10efafe50698
#
_cell.length_a   1.000
_cell.length_b   1.000
_cell.length_c   1.000
_cell.angle_alpha   90.00
_cell.angle_beta   90.00
_cell.angle_gamma   90.00
#
_symmetry.space_group_name_H-M   'P 1'
#
loop_
_entity.id
_entity.type
_entity.pdbx_description
1 polymer ?
#
loop_
_entity_poly.entity_id
_entity_poly.type
_entity_poly.pdbx_seq_one_letter_code
_entity_poly.pdbx_strand_id
1 'polypeptide(L)'
;YKRQLQDYDAVIATGNDLSANQFKKYFDKVPNIIRNSRFSVGLLNGDESDHDLKKLSFDIFMYYGLGCRSVSKLYLPKGYDINLIINSLVDWKEVINNNTYYNNYTYNKTIYLMKGERFFDTGFCIIKESNLIGSPIATIYYEYYQNKEELQKKLIANQNKIQCIVSNKIVENSIEFGSTQSPSIDYYSDKINTIDFLLKLS
;
A
#
# COMPACT_ATOMS: atom_id res chain seq x y z
N TYR A 1 33.61 7.72 7.65
CA TYR A 1 33.72 8.55 6.44
C TYR A 1 32.34 8.80 5.86
N LYS A 2 31.76 9.97 6.07
CA LYS A 2 30.59 10.42 5.33
C LYS A 2 31.10 10.86 3.96
N ARG A 3 30.99 9.99 2.93
CA ARG A 3 31.19 10.43 1.54
C ARG A 3 29.99 11.30 1.18
N GLN A 4 30.21 12.57 0.91
CA GLN A 4 29.24 13.40 0.23
C GLN A 4 29.18 12.99 -1.24
N LEU A 5 27.96 12.84 -1.78
CA LEU A 5 27.78 12.68 -3.21
C LEU A 5 28.16 14.00 -3.89
N GLN A 6 29.05 13.94 -4.87
CA GLN A 6 29.53 15.10 -5.64
C GLN A 6 29.46 14.76 -7.13
N ASP A 7 29.41 15.78 -7.97
CA ASP A 7 29.49 15.67 -9.44
C ASP A 7 28.40 14.81 -10.06
N TYR A 8 27.14 15.13 -9.74
CA TYR A 8 25.95 14.50 -10.34
C TYR A 8 25.09 15.55 -11.03
N ASP A 9 24.53 15.21 -12.21
CA ASP A 9 23.69 16.08 -13.02
C ASP A 9 22.22 16.03 -12.59
N ALA A 10 21.80 14.90 -12.02
CA ALA A 10 20.43 14.67 -11.53
C ALA A 10 20.38 13.63 -10.41
N VAL A 11 19.26 13.58 -9.71
CA VAL A 11 19.04 12.63 -8.60
C VAL A 11 17.69 11.93 -8.73
N ILE A 12 17.70 10.61 -8.64
CA ILE A 12 16.50 9.81 -8.42
C ILE A 12 16.64 9.13 -7.07
N ALA A 13 15.80 9.50 -6.11
CA ALA A 13 15.85 8.98 -4.75
C ALA A 13 14.50 8.42 -4.31
N THR A 14 14.54 7.35 -3.54
CA THR A 14 13.35 6.73 -2.93
C THR A 14 13.59 6.53 -1.45
N GLY A 15 12.64 6.88 -0.63
CA GLY A 15 12.72 6.72 0.82
C GLY A 15 11.38 6.88 1.51
N ASN A 16 11.39 6.75 2.84
CA ASN A 16 10.23 7.13 3.64
C ASN A 16 10.08 8.66 3.67
N ASP A 17 8.99 9.16 4.25
CA ASP A 17 8.70 10.62 4.28
C ASP A 17 9.81 11.45 4.92
N LEU A 18 10.47 10.91 5.98
CA LEU A 18 11.60 11.57 6.63
C LEU A 18 12.81 11.66 5.70
N SER A 19 13.17 10.54 5.07
CA SER A 19 14.28 10.49 4.12
C SER A 19 14.01 11.36 2.90
N ALA A 20 12.79 11.33 2.35
CA ALA A 20 12.41 12.14 1.22
C ALA A 20 12.49 13.65 1.51
N ASN A 21 12.10 14.07 2.70
CA ASN A 21 12.24 15.47 3.15
C ASN A 21 13.71 15.88 3.28
N GLN A 22 14.60 14.97 3.71
CA GLN A 22 16.04 15.24 3.72
C GLN A 22 16.60 15.33 2.30
N PHE A 23 16.24 14.37 1.41
CA PHE A 23 16.67 14.39 0.02
C PHE A 23 16.25 15.69 -0.68
N LYS A 24 15.04 16.17 -0.47
CA LYS A 24 14.57 17.45 -1.03
C LYS A 24 15.46 18.62 -0.60
N LYS A 25 15.92 18.63 0.66
CA LYS A 25 16.82 19.68 1.15
C LYS A 25 18.23 19.56 0.58
N TYR A 26 18.74 18.33 0.38
CA TYR A 26 20.09 18.12 -0.13
C TYR A 26 20.21 18.33 -1.64
N PHE A 27 19.15 18.01 -2.40
CA PHE A 27 19.17 17.95 -3.85
C PHE A 27 18.25 18.97 -4.51
N ASP A 28 17.91 20.07 -3.81
CA ASP A 28 17.03 21.14 -4.30
C ASP A 28 17.63 21.90 -5.50
N LYS A 29 18.96 21.91 -5.64
CA LYS A 29 19.70 22.66 -6.67
C LYS A 29 19.89 21.91 -7.98
N VAL A 30 19.51 20.64 -8.05
CA VAL A 30 19.65 19.82 -9.25
C VAL A 30 18.32 19.20 -9.63
N PRO A 31 18.12 18.88 -10.91
CA PRO A 31 16.93 18.14 -11.34
C PRO A 31 16.78 16.87 -10.52
N ASN A 32 15.58 16.63 -9.96
CA ASN A 32 15.41 15.46 -9.12
C ASN A 32 14.01 14.84 -9.21
N ILE A 33 13.96 13.51 -8.97
CA ILE A 33 12.76 12.73 -8.69
C ILE A 33 12.92 12.14 -7.30
N ILE A 34 12.17 12.66 -6.32
CA ILE A 34 12.19 12.16 -4.95
C ILE A 34 10.86 11.52 -4.63
N ARG A 35 10.90 10.20 -4.41
CA ARG A 35 9.72 9.38 -4.12
C ARG A 35 9.55 9.16 -2.63
N ASN A 36 8.32 9.39 -2.15
CA ASN A 36 7.92 9.19 -0.76
C ASN A 36 7.28 7.81 -0.58
N SER A 37 6.95 7.46 0.67
CA SER A 37 6.11 6.31 0.98
C SER A 37 4.73 6.45 0.34
N ARG A 38 4.30 5.40 -0.35
CA ARG A 38 2.95 5.29 -0.90
C ARG A 38 2.36 3.94 -0.56
N PHE A 39 1.05 3.87 -0.54
CA PHE A 39 0.28 2.70 -0.14
C PHE A 39 -0.75 2.36 -1.20
N SER A 40 -1.05 1.08 -1.35
CA SER A 40 -2.15 0.66 -2.22
C SER A 40 -3.38 0.31 -1.40
N VAL A 41 -4.54 0.61 -1.98
CA VAL A 41 -5.83 0.45 -1.31
C VAL A 41 -6.76 -0.43 -2.14
N GLY A 42 -7.52 -1.30 -1.46
CA GLY A 42 -8.58 -2.10 -2.06
C GLY A 42 -9.94 -1.47 -1.77
N LEU A 43 -10.79 -1.37 -2.78
CA LEU A 43 -12.16 -0.91 -2.65
C LEU A 43 -13.09 -2.09 -2.92
N LEU A 44 -13.96 -2.38 -1.96
CA LEU A 44 -14.98 -3.41 -2.06
C LEU A 44 -16.36 -2.75 -2.05
N ASN A 45 -17.32 -3.37 -2.74
CA ASN A 45 -18.72 -2.89 -2.81
C ASN A 45 -19.72 -3.89 -2.21
N GLY A 46 -19.26 -5.09 -1.84
CA GLY A 46 -20.07 -6.14 -1.25
C GLY A 46 -20.53 -7.22 -2.23
N ASP A 47 -20.22 -7.06 -3.52
CA ASP A 47 -20.60 -7.99 -4.58
C ASP A 47 -19.42 -8.89 -5.03
N GLU A 48 -18.29 -8.84 -4.30
CA GLU A 48 -17.10 -9.62 -4.64
C GLU A 48 -17.36 -11.12 -4.46
N SER A 49 -16.98 -11.88 -5.49
CA SER A 49 -16.96 -13.33 -5.40
C SER A 49 -15.77 -13.82 -4.54
N ASP A 50 -15.85 -15.08 -4.08
CA ASP A 50 -14.69 -15.71 -3.40
C ASP A 50 -13.42 -15.68 -4.25
N HIS A 51 -13.57 -15.77 -5.58
CA HIS A 51 -12.45 -15.68 -6.50
C HIS A 51 -11.82 -14.28 -6.51
N ASP A 52 -12.64 -13.22 -6.47
CA ASP A 52 -12.16 -11.85 -6.39
C ASP A 52 -11.42 -11.59 -5.08
N LEU A 53 -11.94 -12.07 -3.96
CA LEU A 53 -11.30 -11.96 -2.65
C LEU A 53 -9.98 -12.74 -2.58
N LYS A 54 -9.89 -13.91 -3.23
CA LYS A 54 -8.62 -14.65 -3.37
C LYS A 54 -7.60 -13.89 -4.22
N LYS A 55 -8.02 -13.23 -5.29
CA LYS A 55 -7.14 -12.35 -6.07
C LYS A 55 -6.68 -11.13 -5.25
N LEU A 56 -7.58 -10.54 -4.47
CA LEU A 56 -7.21 -9.46 -3.56
C LEU A 56 -6.18 -9.91 -2.52
N SER A 57 -6.29 -11.13 -1.99
CA SER A 57 -5.30 -11.68 -1.07
C SER A 57 -3.91 -11.80 -1.69
N PHE A 58 -3.82 -12.10 -2.99
CA PHE A 58 -2.56 -12.04 -3.74
C PHE A 58 -1.97 -10.62 -3.76
N ASP A 59 -2.80 -9.60 -4.02
CA ASP A 59 -2.38 -8.19 -4.00
C ASP A 59 -1.88 -7.74 -2.61
N ILE A 60 -2.36 -8.38 -1.55
CA ILE A 60 -1.95 -8.09 -0.17
C ILE A 60 -0.61 -8.75 0.17
N PHE A 61 -0.47 -10.04 -0.09
CA PHE A 61 0.63 -10.85 0.48
C PHE A 61 1.80 -11.09 -0.47
N MET A 62 1.61 -10.90 -1.76
CA MET A 62 2.72 -11.05 -2.70
C MET A 62 3.91 -10.19 -2.25
N TYR A 63 5.09 -10.77 -2.26
CA TYR A 63 6.30 -10.15 -1.70
C TYR A 63 6.15 -9.73 -0.22
N TYR A 64 5.36 -10.49 0.57
CA TYR A 64 5.17 -10.27 2.01
C TYR A 64 4.55 -8.90 2.36
N GLY A 65 3.82 -8.28 1.45
CA GLY A 65 3.25 -6.95 1.64
C GLY A 65 4.28 -5.80 1.69
N LEU A 66 5.52 -6.04 1.26
CA LEU A 66 6.62 -5.07 1.36
C LEU A 66 6.59 -3.99 0.26
N GLY A 67 5.88 -4.22 -0.84
CA GLY A 67 5.84 -3.29 -1.96
C GLY A 67 4.85 -2.15 -1.76
N CYS A 68 5.14 -0.97 -2.34
CA CYS A 68 4.18 0.14 -2.38
C CYS A 68 2.89 -0.21 -3.16
N ARG A 69 2.94 -1.24 -4.00
CA ARG A 69 1.78 -1.78 -4.74
C ARG A 69 1.02 -2.87 -3.97
N SER A 70 1.55 -3.35 -2.83
CA SER A 70 0.83 -4.28 -1.97
C SER A 70 -0.31 -3.55 -1.25
N VAL A 71 -1.49 -4.15 -1.29
CA VAL A 71 -2.68 -3.57 -0.65
C VAL A 71 -2.54 -3.66 0.86
N SER A 72 -2.58 -2.50 1.52
CA SER A 72 -2.43 -2.37 2.98
C SER A 72 -3.66 -1.78 3.67
N LYS A 73 -4.60 -1.25 2.89
CA LYS A 73 -5.86 -0.66 3.37
C LYS A 73 -7.03 -1.13 2.52
N LEU A 74 -8.14 -1.46 3.18
CA LEU A 74 -9.41 -1.81 2.53
C LEU A 74 -10.48 -0.77 2.89
N TYR A 75 -11.23 -0.32 1.90
CA TYR A 75 -12.46 0.42 2.08
C TYR A 75 -13.65 -0.51 1.84
N LEU A 76 -14.49 -0.65 2.83
CA LEU A 76 -15.61 -1.58 2.87
C LEU A 76 -16.93 -0.83 2.94
N PRO A 77 -18.00 -1.25 2.26
CA PRO A 77 -19.30 -0.65 2.46
C PRO A 77 -19.81 -0.94 3.88
N LYS A 78 -20.60 -0.03 4.42
CA LYS A 78 -21.19 -0.22 5.75
C LYS A 78 -21.95 -1.53 5.83
N GLY A 79 -21.68 -2.30 6.89
CA GLY A 79 -22.29 -3.61 7.12
C GLY A 79 -21.64 -4.78 6.39
N TYR A 80 -20.50 -4.54 5.72
CA TYR A 80 -19.71 -5.61 5.11
C TYR A 80 -19.25 -6.62 6.15
N ASP A 81 -19.41 -7.92 5.86
CA ASP A 81 -18.93 -8.97 6.74
C ASP A 81 -17.42 -9.18 6.60
N ILE A 82 -16.66 -8.74 7.58
CA ILE A 82 -15.19 -8.85 7.60
C ILE A 82 -14.72 -10.32 7.57
N ASN A 83 -15.56 -11.29 7.95
CA ASN A 83 -15.19 -12.70 7.90
C ASN A 83 -14.96 -13.19 6.47
N LEU A 84 -15.60 -12.59 5.47
CA LEU A 84 -15.34 -12.90 4.06
C LEU A 84 -13.89 -12.60 3.69
N ILE A 85 -13.36 -11.47 4.16
CA ILE A 85 -11.94 -11.12 3.98
C ILE A 85 -11.07 -12.14 4.73
N ILE A 86 -11.33 -12.37 6.03
CA ILE A 86 -10.54 -13.28 6.85
C ILE A 86 -10.42 -14.65 6.19
N ASN A 87 -11.53 -15.20 5.70
CA ASN A 87 -11.56 -16.51 5.06
C ASN A 87 -10.76 -16.53 3.75
N SER A 88 -10.77 -15.45 2.97
CA SER A 88 -10.01 -15.37 1.72
C SER A 88 -8.49 -15.35 1.90
N LEU A 89 -8.01 -14.99 3.11
CA LEU A 89 -6.58 -14.91 3.40
C LEU A 89 -5.94 -16.25 3.78
N VAL A 90 -6.73 -17.29 4.09
CA VAL A 90 -6.24 -18.55 4.68
C VAL A 90 -5.17 -19.25 3.82
N ASP A 91 -5.27 -19.13 2.50
CA ASP A 91 -4.31 -19.74 1.57
C ASP A 91 -2.89 -19.14 1.72
N TRP A 92 -2.77 -17.99 2.38
CA TRP A 92 -1.50 -17.29 2.59
C TRP A 92 -0.84 -17.52 3.96
N LYS A 93 -1.38 -18.42 4.78
CA LYS A 93 -0.86 -18.69 6.12
C LYS A 93 0.65 -18.98 6.17
N GLU A 94 1.23 -19.51 5.10
CA GLU A 94 2.66 -19.87 5.02
C GLU A 94 3.59 -18.62 4.97
N VAL A 95 3.08 -17.41 4.77
CA VAL A 95 3.89 -16.17 4.83
C VAL A 95 4.54 -16.00 6.21
N ILE A 96 3.93 -16.58 7.25
CA ILE A 96 4.44 -16.55 8.63
C ILE A 96 5.78 -17.26 8.78
N ASN A 97 6.14 -18.17 7.85
CA ASN A 97 7.41 -18.90 7.88
C ASN A 97 8.60 -18.01 7.50
N ASN A 98 8.34 -16.81 6.94
CA ASN A 98 9.40 -15.83 6.74
C ASN A 98 9.71 -15.12 8.06
N ASN A 99 10.95 -15.22 8.54
CA ASN A 99 11.37 -14.67 9.83
C ASN A 99 11.12 -13.15 9.95
N THR A 100 11.39 -12.39 8.88
CA THR A 100 11.18 -10.93 8.90
C THR A 100 9.69 -10.60 8.99
N TYR A 101 8.84 -11.31 8.26
CA TYR A 101 7.39 -11.17 8.33
C TYR A 101 6.87 -11.53 9.72
N TYR A 102 7.28 -12.68 10.26
CA TYR A 102 6.91 -13.15 11.61
C TYR A 102 7.27 -12.15 12.71
N ASN A 103 8.47 -11.59 12.65
CA ASN A 103 8.90 -10.57 13.60
C ASN A 103 8.01 -9.32 13.55
N ASN A 104 7.64 -8.86 12.36
CA ASN A 104 6.71 -7.74 12.19
C ASN A 104 5.31 -8.08 12.72
N TYR A 105 4.78 -9.27 12.40
CA TYR A 105 3.50 -9.73 12.91
C TYR A 105 3.48 -9.73 14.44
N THR A 106 4.47 -10.37 15.07
CA THR A 106 4.57 -10.47 16.54
C THR A 106 4.73 -9.10 17.19
N TYR A 107 5.57 -8.24 16.62
CA TYR A 107 5.77 -6.88 17.10
C TYR A 107 4.48 -6.06 17.05
N ASN A 108 3.80 -6.01 15.91
CA ASN A 108 2.59 -5.22 15.74
C ASN A 108 1.45 -5.76 16.62
N LYS A 109 1.29 -7.09 16.72
CA LYS A 109 0.32 -7.73 17.61
C LYS A 109 0.56 -7.32 19.08
N THR A 110 1.81 -7.36 19.53
CA THR A 110 2.18 -6.97 20.90
C THR A 110 1.84 -5.49 21.15
N ILE A 111 2.18 -4.59 20.23
CA ILE A 111 1.88 -3.15 20.37
C ILE A 111 0.36 -2.91 20.46
N TYR A 112 -0.44 -3.56 19.63
CA TYR A 112 -1.91 -3.38 19.66
C TYR A 112 -2.52 -3.96 20.95
N LEU A 113 -2.04 -5.09 21.43
CA LEU A 113 -2.47 -5.67 22.71
C LEU A 113 -2.13 -4.75 23.89
N MET A 114 -0.90 -4.22 23.92
CA MET A 114 -0.47 -3.29 24.99
C MET A 114 -1.28 -1.98 25.01
N LYS A 115 -1.74 -1.52 23.84
CA LYS A 115 -2.59 -0.33 23.72
C LYS A 115 -4.08 -0.61 23.96
N GLY A 116 -4.47 -1.86 24.16
CA GLY A 116 -5.87 -2.26 24.29
C GLY A 116 -6.71 -2.04 23.03
N GLU A 117 -6.07 -2.03 21.84
CA GLU A 117 -6.75 -1.81 20.57
C GLU A 117 -7.47 -3.08 20.11
N ARG A 118 -8.62 -2.92 19.47
CA ARG A 118 -9.38 -4.05 18.91
C ARG A 118 -8.88 -4.40 17.52
N PHE A 119 -8.71 -5.68 17.25
CA PHE A 119 -8.32 -6.21 15.94
C PHE A 119 -8.75 -7.68 15.80
N PHE A 120 -8.79 -8.15 14.57
CA PHE A 120 -8.91 -9.57 14.24
C PHE A 120 -7.51 -10.15 14.01
N ASP A 121 -7.28 -11.32 14.57
CA ASP A 121 -6.01 -12.04 14.47
C ASP A 121 -6.21 -13.35 13.71
N THR A 122 -5.63 -13.47 12.54
CA THR A 122 -5.71 -14.69 11.72
C THR A 122 -4.62 -15.71 12.06
N GLY A 123 -3.71 -15.39 13.00
CA GLY A 123 -2.54 -16.20 13.33
C GLY A 123 -1.30 -15.87 12.47
N PHE A 124 -1.46 -15.12 11.40
CA PHE A 124 -0.38 -14.68 10.52
C PHE A 124 -0.54 -13.24 10.01
N CYS A 125 -1.70 -12.67 10.14
CA CYS A 125 -2.00 -11.30 9.75
C CYS A 125 -2.99 -10.67 10.74
N ILE A 126 -2.85 -9.38 10.98
CA ILE A 126 -3.74 -8.58 11.81
C ILE A 126 -4.66 -7.77 10.90
N ILE A 127 -5.97 -7.78 11.18
CA ILE A 127 -6.95 -6.97 10.47
C ILE A 127 -7.55 -5.99 11.47
N LYS A 128 -7.38 -4.69 11.20
CA LYS A 128 -7.71 -3.64 12.17
C LYS A 128 -8.44 -2.48 11.54
N GLU A 129 -9.50 -2.02 12.20
CA GLU A 129 -10.15 -0.78 11.80
C GLU A 129 -9.25 0.42 12.08
N SER A 130 -9.06 1.27 11.07
CA SER A 130 -8.21 2.45 11.17
C SER A 130 -8.49 3.44 10.05
N ASN A 131 -8.40 4.74 10.33
CA ASN A 131 -8.49 5.80 9.33
C ASN A 131 -7.13 6.12 8.67
N LEU A 132 -6.03 5.52 9.11
CA LEU A 132 -4.72 5.68 8.48
C LEU A 132 -4.71 5.03 7.11
N ILE A 133 -3.96 5.62 6.16
CA ILE A 133 -3.93 5.16 4.76
C ILE A 133 -3.07 3.93 4.57
N GLY A 134 -2.04 3.74 5.37
CA GLY A 134 -1.11 2.62 5.25
C GLY A 134 -0.93 1.89 6.57
N SER A 135 -0.92 0.58 6.51
CA SER A 135 -0.65 -0.29 7.65
C SER A 135 0.81 -0.74 7.69
N PRO A 136 1.32 -1.14 8.85
CA PRO A 136 2.61 -1.82 8.95
C PRO A 136 2.52 -3.23 8.37
N ILE A 137 3.68 -3.85 8.13
CA ILE A 137 3.79 -5.22 7.62
C ILE A 137 3.02 -6.19 8.53
N ALA A 138 2.43 -7.21 7.94
CA ALA A 138 1.57 -8.20 8.61
C ALA A 138 0.30 -7.61 9.25
N THR A 139 -0.10 -6.43 8.81
CA THR A 139 -1.36 -5.79 9.21
C THR A 139 -2.09 -5.26 7.99
N ILE A 140 -3.40 -5.41 7.97
CA ILE A 140 -4.31 -4.82 6.99
C ILE A 140 -5.22 -3.87 7.73
N TYR A 141 -5.26 -2.61 7.32
CA TYR A 141 -6.26 -1.70 7.84
C TYR A 141 -7.55 -1.80 7.03
N TYR A 142 -8.69 -1.57 7.67
CA TYR A 142 -9.95 -1.39 6.97
C TYR A 142 -10.70 -0.18 7.54
N GLU A 143 -11.61 0.34 6.73
CA GLU A 143 -12.47 1.46 7.09
C GLU A 143 -13.79 1.34 6.33
N TYR A 144 -14.90 1.56 7.02
CA TYR A 144 -16.20 1.57 6.39
C TYR A 144 -16.51 2.91 5.72
N TYR A 145 -17.22 2.86 4.62
CA TYR A 145 -17.81 4.02 3.97
C TYR A 145 -19.34 3.87 3.83
N GLN A 146 -20.07 4.98 3.85
CA GLN A 146 -21.54 4.99 3.80
C GLN A 146 -22.06 5.02 2.35
N ASN A 147 -21.35 5.76 1.47
CA ASN A 147 -21.73 5.97 0.09
C ASN A 147 -20.49 6.29 -0.78
N LYS A 148 -20.71 6.33 -2.10
CA LYS A 148 -19.63 6.59 -3.06
C LYS A 148 -19.02 7.99 -2.92
N GLU A 149 -19.78 8.99 -2.55
CA GLU A 149 -19.31 10.36 -2.38
C GLU A 149 -18.33 10.47 -1.21
N GLU A 150 -18.61 9.79 -0.10
CA GLU A 150 -17.69 9.73 1.05
C GLU A 150 -16.39 9.01 0.67
N LEU A 151 -16.50 7.85 -0.01
CA LEU A 151 -15.35 7.10 -0.49
C LEU A 151 -14.49 7.98 -1.41
N GLN A 152 -15.09 8.68 -2.37
CA GLN A 152 -14.38 9.56 -3.28
C GLN A 152 -13.66 10.70 -2.56
N LYS A 153 -14.29 11.32 -1.56
CA LYS A 153 -13.63 12.34 -0.72
C LYS A 153 -12.40 11.79 0.02
N LYS A 154 -12.50 10.58 0.57
CA LYS A 154 -11.37 9.91 1.26
C LYS A 154 -10.23 9.61 0.29
N LEU A 155 -10.52 9.15 -0.93
CA LEU A 155 -9.53 8.88 -1.96
C LEU A 155 -8.83 10.16 -2.43
N ILE A 156 -9.57 11.23 -2.69
CA ILE A 156 -9.03 12.53 -3.10
C ILE A 156 -8.13 13.11 -2.00
N ALA A 157 -8.56 13.07 -0.74
CA ALA A 157 -7.78 13.56 0.39
C ALA A 157 -6.43 12.84 0.55
N ASN A 158 -6.34 11.59 0.09
CA ASN A 158 -5.14 10.76 0.20
C ASN A 158 -4.44 10.49 -1.14
N GLN A 159 -4.85 11.13 -2.25
CA GLN A 159 -4.36 10.83 -3.60
C GLN A 159 -2.83 10.85 -3.73
N ASN A 160 -2.15 11.73 -3.00
CA ASN A 160 -0.69 11.86 -3.01
C ASN A 160 0.02 10.72 -2.26
N LYS A 161 -0.71 9.94 -1.45
CA LYS A 161 -0.21 8.80 -0.69
C LYS A 161 -0.63 7.47 -1.28
N ILE A 162 -1.54 7.47 -2.25
CA ILE A 162 -2.04 6.24 -2.89
C ILE A 162 -1.20 5.93 -4.13
N GLN A 163 -0.64 4.71 -4.18
CA GLN A 163 0.08 4.17 -5.33
C GLN A 163 -0.88 3.52 -6.32
N CYS A 164 -1.69 2.58 -5.84
CA CYS A 164 -2.68 1.85 -6.64
C CYS A 164 -4.03 1.84 -5.91
N ILE A 165 -5.09 1.85 -6.70
CA ILE A 165 -6.44 1.56 -6.25
C ILE A 165 -6.86 0.26 -6.92
N VAL A 166 -7.27 -0.73 -6.14
CA VAL A 166 -7.71 -2.04 -6.63
C VAL A 166 -9.21 -2.16 -6.42
N SER A 167 -9.95 -2.46 -7.47
CA SER A 167 -11.41 -2.66 -7.36
C SER A 167 -12.00 -3.33 -8.59
N ASN A 168 -13.22 -3.87 -8.47
CA ASN A 168 -14.05 -4.29 -9.61
C ASN A 168 -14.75 -3.06 -10.22
N LYS A 169 -13.97 -2.14 -10.83
CA LYS A 169 -14.48 -0.96 -11.55
C LYS A 169 -15.38 -0.02 -10.73
N ILE A 170 -15.17 0.05 -9.41
CA ILE A 170 -15.90 0.98 -8.53
C ILE A 170 -15.54 2.44 -8.86
N VAL A 171 -14.27 2.66 -9.20
CA VAL A 171 -13.73 3.95 -9.64
C VAL A 171 -12.95 3.80 -10.95
N GLU A 172 -12.93 4.86 -11.75
CA GLU A 172 -12.11 4.92 -12.96
C GLU A 172 -10.62 4.75 -12.62
N ASN A 173 -9.86 4.14 -13.54
CA ASN A 173 -8.42 3.90 -13.40
C ASN A 173 -8.04 3.00 -12.20
N SER A 174 -8.98 2.21 -11.66
CA SER A 174 -8.64 1.15 -10.72
C SER A 174 -8.02 -0.04 -11.45
N ILE A 175 -7.15 -0.74 -10.74
CA ILE A 175 -6.53 -2.00 -11.17
C ILE A 175 -7.46 -3.14 -10.76
N GLU A 176 -7.59 -4.16 -11.60
CA GLU A 176 -8.34 -5.36 -11.25
C GLU A 176 -7.66 -6.15 -10.14
N PHE A 177 -8.45 -6.83 -9.31
CA PHE A 177 -7.92 -7.69 -8.25
C PHE A 177 -6.94 -8.73 -8.81
N GLY A 178 -5.82 -8.93 -8.10
CA GLY A 178 -4.75 -9.85 -8.48
C GLY A 178 -3.73 -9.28 -9.46
N SER A 179 -3.86 -8.01 -9.87
CA SER A 179 -3.03 -7.41 -10.92
C SER A 179 -2.07 -6.32 -10.45
N THR A 180 -2.02 -6.03 -9.14
CA THR A 180 -1.16 -4.94 -8.64
C THR A 180 0.33 -5.17 -8.91
N GLN A 181 0.78 -6.43 -8.88
CA GLN A 181 2.19 -6.78 -9.05
C GLN A 181 2.60 -7.04 -10.51
N SER A 182 1.67 -6.85 -11.45
CA SER A 182 1.88 -7.03 -12.90
C SER A 182 1.59 -5.73 -13.66
N PRO A 183 2.32 -4.63 -13.40
CA PRO A 183 2.13 -3.38 -14.13
C PRO A 183 2.51 -3.54 -15.61
N SER A 184 1.84 -2.78 -16.48
CA SER A 184 2.23 -2.69 -17.88
C SER A 184 3.61 -2.03 -18.03
N ILE A 185 4.28 -2.28 -19.17
CA ILE A 185 5.63 -1.78 -19.41
C ILE A 185 5.70 -0.24 -19.48
N ASP A 186 4.61 0.39 -19.83
CA ASP A 186 4.44 1.85 -19.93
C ASP A 186 3.95 2.48 -18.60
N TYR A 187 3.80 1.68 -17.55
CA TYR A 187 3.43 2.18 -16.24
C TYR A 187 4.64 2.77 -15.51
N TYR A 188 4.62 4.07 -15.28
CA TYR A 188 5.62 4.76 -14.47
C TYR A 188 5.16 4.93 -13.03
N SER A 189 6.02 4.55 -12.08
CA SER A 189 5.78 4.79 -10.66
C SER A 189 5.52 6.26 -10.38
N ASP A 190 4.53 6.55 -9.54
CA ASP A 190 4.14 7.90 -9.16
C ASP A 190 3.63 8.76 -10.34
N LYS A 191 3.30 8.14 -11.48
CA LYS A 191 2.93 8.82 -12.73
C LYS A 191 4.04 9.76 -13.26
N ILE A 192 5.28 9.56 -12.85
CA ILE A 192 6.43 10.34 -13.31
C ILE A 192 7.16 9.54 -14.39
N ASN A 193 7.12 10.02 -15.62
CA ASN A 193 7.88 9.43 -16.71
C ASN A 193 9.38 9.67 -16.49
N THR A 194 10.05 8.64 -15.97
CA THR A 194 11.49 8.71 -15.65
C THR A 194 12.35 8.83 -16.92
N ILE A 195 11.91 8.26 -18.04
CA ILE A 195 12.64 8.37 -19.33
C ILE A 195 12.60 9.80 -19.83
N ASP A 196 11.44 10.44 -19.85
CA ASP A 196 11.31 11.85 -20.25
C ASP A 196 12.12 12.78 -19.32
N PHE A 197 12.17 12.45 -18.02
CA PHE A 197 13.01 13.19 -17.09
C PHE A 197 14.48 13.09 -17.47
N LEU A 198 14.98 11.89 -17.76
CA LEU A 198 16.38 11.68 -18.13
C LEU A 198 16.75 12.31 -19.50
N LEU A 199 15.84 12.22 -20.48
CA LEU A 199 16.05 12.83 -21.80
C LEU A 199 16.11 14.37 -21.77
N LYS A 200 15.53 15.00 -20.75
CA LYS A 200 15.60 16.46 -20.57
C LYS A 200 16.90 16.94 -19.91
N LEU A 201 17.76 16.03 -19.47
CA LEU A 201 19.07 16.34 -18.89
C LEU A 201 20.19 16.42 -19.91
N SER A 202 19.92 15.97 -21.16
CA SER A 202 20.85 15.98 -22.28
C SER A 202 20.88 17.33 -22.99
#